data_34b6d222c66507187ca7e7c4ea43ae0b
#
_entry.id   34b6d222c66507187ca7e7c4ea43ae0b
#
_cell.length_a   1.000
_cell.length_b   1.000
_cell.length_c   1.000
_cell.angle_alpha   90.00
_cell.angle_beta   90.00
_cell.angle_gamma   90.00
#
_symmetry.space_group_name_H-M   'P 1'
#
loop_
_entity.id
_entity.type
_entity.pdbx_description
1 polymer ?
#
loop_
_entity_poly.entity_id
_entity_poly.type
_entity_poly.pdbx_seq_one_letter_code
_entity_poly.pdbx_strand_id
1 'polypeptide(L)'
;MPKIEFADLLSEESSVERRVGMASTNNIDKRGVVYHVITTSWRKKRLFDMDLAKYRQNLLCELCAKRGITILFSATLPTHTHEVFITPSWEILSGVIRTLNSNVAKYARNHMPERLDGWGSVFAPDPAYVLVDSMDYLFFLGKYVFDNQQRLKEEGKSVPDSCFWMFEKNYFPEPYRADIYQKLFGMSPADLYSIYKNKTSAEVRLLSKQLFRDWTAEDNKRLFIRNR
;
A
#
# COMPACT_ATOMS: atom_id res chain seq x y z
N MET A 1 -4.44 33.34 -9.16
CA MET A 1 -4.09 31.94 -8.85
C MET A 1 -4.51 31.09 -10.03
N PRO A 2 -3.64 30.38 -10.73
CA PRO A 2 -4.04 29.48 -11.79
C PRO A 2 -4.88 28.36 -11.18
N LYS A 3 -6.06 28.13 -11.73
CA LYS A 3 -6.89 26.95 -11.45
C LYS A 3 -6.14 25.74 -12.01
N ILE A 4 -5.64 24.88 -11.12
CA ILE A 4 -5.16 23.55 -11.51
C ILE A 4 -6.43 22.77 -11.89
N GLU A 5 -6.58 22.41 -13.14
CA GLU A 5 -7.73 21.64 -13.59
C GLU A 5 -7.63 20.21 -13.07
N PHE A 6 -8.81 19.63 -12.76
CA PHE A 6 -8.97 18.25 -12.25
C PHE A 6 -8.35 17.18 -13.19
N ALA A 7 -8.18 17.53 -14.47
CA ALA A 7 -7.52 16.71 -15.47
C ALA A 7 -6.01 16.49 -15.20
N ASP A 8 -5.33 17.46 -14.57
CA ASP A 8 -3.90 17.34 -14.23
C ASP A 8 -3.69 16.40 -13.04
N LEU A 9 -4.66 16.35 -12.11
CA LEU A 9 -4.66 15.38 -11.00
C LEU A 9 -4.91 13.95 -11.47
N LEU A 10 -5.77 13.76 -12.48
CA LEU A 10 -6.01 12.45 -13.11
C LEU A 10 -4.80 11.96 -13.91
N SER A 11 -3.99 12.86 -14.48
CA SER A 11 -2.73 12.50 -15.13
C SER A 11 -1.69 12.00 -14.14
N GLU A 12 -1.78 12.41 -12.87
CA GLU A 12 -0.87 12.00 -11.79
C GLU A 12 -1.27 10.66 -11.16
N GLU A 13 -2.57 10.38 -10.97
CA GLU A 13 -3.05 9.01 -10.69
C GLU A 13 -2.60 8.04 -11.79
N SER A 14 -2.63 8.47 -13.06
CA SER A 14 -2.11 7.69 -14.18
C SER A 14 -0.61 7.45 -14.13
N SER A 15 0.18 8.22 -13.39
CA SER A 15 1.64 7.99 -13.24
C SER A 15 1.94 6.88 -12.22
N VAL A 16 1.19 6.80 -11.13
CA VAL A 16 1.27 5.67 -10.18
C VAL A 16 0.62 4.45 -10.82
N GLU A 17 -0.53 4.58 -11.46
CA GLU A 17 -1.17 3.49 -12.19
C GLU A 17 -0.36 3.06 -13.43
N ARG A 18 0.35 3.97 -14.12
CA ARG A 18 1.27 3.62 -15.22
C ARG A 18 2.50 2.87 -14.73
N ARG A 19 3.08 3.24 -13.57
CA ARG A 19 4.15 2.45 -12.94
C ARG A 19 3.66 1.06 -12.55
N VAL A 20 2.42 0.97 -12.04
CA VAL A 20 1.76 -0.30 -11.70
C VAL A 20 1.44 -1.13 -12.94
N GLY A 21 0.93 -0.52 -14.02
CA GLY A 21 0.61 -1.22 -15.27
C GLY A 21 1.84 -1.70 -16.05
N MET A 22 3.02 -1.14 -15.76
CA MET A 22 4.29 -1.55 -16.38
C MET A 22 5.06 -2.60 -15.57
N ALA A 23 4.66 -2.89 -14.33
CA ALA A 23 5.28 -3.92 -13.51
C ALA A 23 4.82 -5.32 -13.93
N SER A 24 5.30 -5.78 -15.08
CA SER A 24 5.35 -7.20 -15.36
C SER A 24 6.22 -7.86 -14.29
N THR A 25 5.77 -8.98 -13.73
CA THR A 25 6.51 -9.77 -12.72
C THR A 25 7.94 -10.14 -13.15
N ASN A 26 8.22 -10.07 -14.44
CA ASN A 26 9.52 -10.37 -15.03
C ASN A 26 10.57 -9.26 -14.86
N ASN A 27 10.20 -8.03 -14.53
CA ASN A 27 11.10 -6.87 -14.44
C ASN A 27 11.25 -6.30 -13.02
N ILE A 28 10.84 -7.03 -11.98
CA ILE A 28 10.94 -6.55 -10.61
C ILE A 28 12.39 -6.60 -10.15
N ASP A 29 12.92 -5.48 -9.62
CA ASP A 29 14.21 -5.51 -8.93
C ASP A 29 14.08 -6.25 -7.60
N LYS A 30 14.52 -7.50 -7.59
CA LYS A 30 14.44 -8.40 -6.43
C LYS A 30 15.42 -8.02 -5.30
N ARG A 31 16.28 -7.05 -5.50
CA ARG A 31 17.19 -6.52 -4.48
C ARG A 31 16.52 -5.47 -3.59
N GLY A 32 15.31 -5.04 -3.95
CA GLY A 32 14.58 -4.03 -3.19
C GLY A 32 14.30 -4.45 -1.75
N VAL A 33 14.20 -3.45 -0.90
CA VAL A 33 13.85 -3.58 0.53
C VAL A 33 12.42 -3.13 0.78
N VAL A 34 11.94 -2.14 0.00
CA VAL A 34 10.59 -1.56 0.13
C VAL A 34 9.80 -1.80 -1.14
N TYR A 35 8.61 -2.37 -1.00
CA TYR A 35 7.70 -2.62 -2.11
C TYR A 35 6.30 -2.11 -1.82
N HIS A 36 5.70 -1.46 -2.81
CA HIS A 36 4.27 -1.25 -2.89
C HIS A 36 3.64 -2.42 -3.64
N VAL A 37 2.75 -3.13 -2.97
CA VAL A 37 2.05 -4.29 -3.53
C VAL A 37 0.58 -3.95 -3.72
N ILE A 38 0.04 -4.30 -4.89
CA ILE A 38 -1.37 -4.13 -5.20
C ILE A 38 -1.95 -5.48 -5.58
N THR A 39 -2.90 -5.95 -4.77
CA THR A 39 -3.66 -7.17 -5.07
C THR A 39 -5.04 -6.79 -5.58
N THR A 40 -5.35 -7.16 -6.81
CA THR A 40 -6.62 -6.82 -7.45
C THR A 40 -7.54 -8.03 -7.51
N SER A 41 -8.83 -7.83 -7.23
CA SER A 41 -9.86 -8.86 -7.42
C SER A 41 -10.03 -9.19 -8.90
N TRP A 42 -10.57 -10.38 -9.19
CA TRP A 42 -10.86 -10.81 -10.55
C TRP A 42 -11.72 -9.79 -11.30
N ARG A 43 -11.18 -9.31 -12.44
CA ARG A 43 -11.84 -8.30 -13.29
C ARG A 43 -12.28 -7.03 -12.54
N LYS A 44 -11.56 -6.64 -11.49
CA LYS A 44 -11.89 -5.49 -10.63
C LYS A 44 -13.31 -5.55 -10.05
N LYS A 45 -13.87 -6.74 -9.84
CA LYS A 45 -15.18 -6.89 -9.18
C LYS A 45 -15.07 -6.58 -7.69
N ARG A 46 -16.17 -6.13 -7.07
CA ARG A 46 -16.24 -5.84 -5.62
C ARG A 46 -16.11 -7.14 -4.84
N LEU A 47 -14.93 -7.41 -4.32
CA LEU A 47 -14.60 -8.61 -3.54
C LEU A 47 -14.68 -8.33 -2.04
N PHE A 48 -14.02 -7.26 -1.59
CA PHE A 48 -13.83 -6.99 -0.18
C PHE A 48 -15.06 -6.28 0.41
N ASP A 49 -15.70 -6.93 1.36
CA ASP A 49 -16.56 -6.32 2.37
C ASP A 49 -15.79 -6.23 3.70
N MET A 50 -16.47 -5.81 4.77
CA MET A 50 -15.85 -5.62 6.08
C MET A 50 -15.29 -6.93 6.65
N ASP A 51 -16.01 -8.03 6.53
CA ASP A 51 -15.62 -9.31 7.13
C ASP A 51 -14.42 -9.92 6.40
N LEU A 52 -14.45 -9.95 5.08
CA LEU A 52 -13.32 -10.45 4.28
C LEU A 52 -12.09 -9.57 4.43
N ALA A 53 -12.26 -8.26 4.49
CA ALA A 53 -11.16 -7.32 4.70
C ALA A 53 -10.51 -7.52 6.07
N LYS A 54 -11.32 -7.67 7.13
CA LYS A 54 -10.84 -7.95 8.49
C LYS A 54 -10.11 -9.30 8.56
N TYR A 55 -10.70 -10.34 7.97
CA TYR A 55 -10.02 -11.65 7.88
C TYR A 55 -8.66 -11.53 7.19
N ARG A 56 -8.64 -10.87 6.02
CA ARG A 56 -7.40 -10.65 5.25
C ARG A 56 -6.37 -9.87 6.05
N GLN A 57 -6.78 -8.78 6.72
CA GLN A 57 -5.88 -7.95 7.50
C GLN A 57 -5.24 -8.70 8.67
N ASN A 58 -6.02 -9.48 9.41
CA ASN A 58 -5.52 -10.31 10.50
C ASN A 58 -4.50 -11.33 10.01
N LEU A 59 -4.82 -12.03 8.92
CA LEU A 59 -3.92 -13.02 8.32
C LEU A 59 -2.64 -12.36 7.76
N LEU A 60 -2.76 -11.19 7.15
CA LEU A 60 -1.61 -10.40 6.68
C LEU A 60 -0.66 -10.06 7.83
N CYS A 61 -1.20 -9.53 8.94
CA CYS A 61 -0.41 -9.20 10.13
C CYS A 61 0.31 -10.44 10.68
N GLU A 62 -0.39 -11.56 10.82
CA GLU A 62 0.19 -12.81 11.28
C GLU A 62 1.33 -13.30 10.38
N LEU A 63 1.12 -13.33 9.07
CA LEU A 63 2.12 -13.80 8.11
C LEU A 63 3.34 -12.87 8.06
N CYS A 64 3.13 -11.57 8.10
CA CYS A 64 4.21 -10.58 8.10
C CYS A 64 5.04 -10.65 9.38
N ALA A 65 4.41 -10.71 10.56
CA ALA A 65 5.10 -10.85 11.85
C ALA A 65 5.98 -12.10 11.88
N LYS A 66 5.46 -13.25 11.45
CA LYS A 66 6.22 -14.52 11.39
C LYS A 66 7.42 -14.47 10.44
N ARG A 67 7.46 -13.56 9.50
CA ARG A 67 8.51 -13.48 8.44
C ARG A 67 9.37 -12.24 8.55
N GLY A 68 9.23 -11.43 9.62
CA GLY A 68 10.00 -10.22 9.83
C GLY A 68 9.73 -9.13 8.77
N ILE A 69 8.53 -9.10 8.18
CA ILE A 69 8.10 -8.05 7.28
C ILE A 69 7.43 -6.96 8.11
N THR A 70 7.82 -5.71 7.90
CA THR A 70 7.14 -4.54 8.47
C THR A 70 6.15 -3.98 7.47
N ILE A 71 4.92 -3.71 7.90
CA ILE A 71 3.92 -3.00 7.10
C ILE A 71 4.04 -1.51 7.41
N LEU A 72 4.27 -0.68 6.41
CA LEU A 72 4.29 0.78 6.55
C LEU A 72 2.89 1.37 6.36
N PHE A 73 2.27 1.07 5.23
CA PHE A 73 0.93 1.55 4.90
C PHE A 73 0.10 0.41 4.36
N SER A 74 -1.19 0.39 4.67
CA SER A 74 -2.15 -0.53 4.06
C SER A 74 -3.52 0.09 3.92
N ALA A 75 -4.20 -0.21 2.82
CA ALA A 75 -5.61 0.10 2.60
C ALA A 75 -6.25 -1.01 1.80
N THR A 76 -7.42 -1.46 2.24
CA THR A 76 -8.26 -2.40 1.51
C THR A 76 -9.44 -1.65 0.92
N LEU A 77 -9.55 -1.67 -0.40
CA LEU A 77 -10.64 -1.09 -1.16
C LEU A 77 -11.56 -2.22 -1.65
N PRO A 78 -12.79 -1.94 -2.05
CA PRO A 78 -13.72 -2.99 -2.45
C PRO A 78 -13.23 -3.92 -3.58
N THR A 79 -12.34 -3.43 -4.44
CA THR A 79 -11.84 -4.15 -5.63
C THR A 79 -10.37 -4.52 -5.60
N HIS A 80 -9.60 -3.94 -4.70
CA HIS A 80 -8.15 -4.14 -4.63
C HIS A 80 -7.59 -3.65 -3.29
N THR A 81 -6.32 -3.95 -3.05
CA THR A 81 -5.61 -3.51 -1.85
C THR A 81 -4.32 -2.80 -2.22
N HIS A 82 -3.88 -1.88 -1.36
CA HIS A 82 -2.57 -1.26 -1.42
C HIS A 82 -1.83 -1.55 -0.12
N GLU A 83 -0.67 -2.15 -0.21
CA GLU A 83 0.21 -2.38 0.92
C GLU A 83 1.62 -1.92 0.61
N VAL A 84 2.27 -1.29 1.58
CA VAL A 84 3.67 -0.88 1.48
C VAL A 84 4.46 -1.62 2.56
N PHE A 85 5.45 -2.39 2.12
CA PHE A 85 6.22 -3.29 2.98
C PHE A 85 7.69 -2.94 3.01
N ILE A 86 8.31 -3.11 4.20
CA ILE A 86 9.76 -3.34 4.32
C ILE A 86 9.94 -4.85 4.50
N THR A 87 10.73 -5.48 3.64
CA THR A 87 10.90 -6.93 3.62
C THR A 87 12.36 -7.37 3.75
N PRO A 88 12.62 -8.50 4.43
CA PRO A 88 13.95 -9.12 4.45
C PRO A 88 14.41 -9.61 3.07
N SER A 89 13.53 -10.06 2.19
CA SER A 89 13.85 -10.41 0.80
C SER A 89 12.58 -10.44 -0.07
N TRP A 90 12.80 -10.39 -1.39
CA TRP A 90 11.76 -10.58 -2.39
C TRP A 90 11.05 -11.93 -2.24
N GLU A 91 11.82 -13.01 -2.03
CA GLU A 91 11.27 -14.37 -1.93
C GLU A 91 10.33 -14.50 -0.73
N ILE A 92 10.71 -13.88 0.40
CA ILE A 92 9.88 -13.87 1.61
C ILE A 92 8.58 -13.11 1.33
N LEU A 93 8.66 -11.90 0.77
CA LEU A 93 7.47 -11.08 0.48
C LEU A 93 6.54 -11.78 -0.50
N SER A 94 7.07 -12.26 -1.63
CA SER A 94 6.27 -12.93 -2.67
C SER A 94 5.62 -14.21 -2.13
N GLY A 95 6.32 -14.95 -1.27
CA GLY A 95 5.81 -16.12 -0.58
C GLY A 95 4.66 -15.78 0.38
N VAL A 96 4.78 -14.69 1.15
CA VAL A 96 3.72 -14.20 2.05
C VAL A 96 2.48 -13.79 1.25
N ILE A 97 2.63 -12.99 0.20
CA ILE A 97 1.51 -12.52 -0.61
C ILE A 97 0.78 -13.69 -1.30
N ARG A 98 1.53 -14.68 -1.82
CA ARG A 98 0.95 -15.89 -2.40
C ARG A 98 0.13 -16.67 -1.38
N THR A 99 0.69 -16.89 -0.19
CA THR A 99 0.00 -17.60 0.90
C THR A 99 -1.24 -16.84 1.35
N LEU A 100 -1.14 -15.54 1.52
CA LEU A 100 -2.27 -14.66 1.87
C LEU A 100 -3.40 -14.78 0.86
N ASN A 101 -3.11 -14.57 -0.42
CA ASN A 101 -4.12 -14.60 -1.48
C ASN A 101 -4.78 -15.97 -1.62
N SER A 102 -4.00 -17.05 -1.48
CA SER A 102 -4.53 -18.42 -1.50
C SER A 102 -5.53 -18.68 -0.36
N ASN A 103 -5.18 -18.29 0.87
CA ASN A 103 -6.05 -18.48 2.03
C ASN A 103 -7.29 -17.57 1.96
N VAL A 104 -7.13 -16.31 1.56
CA VAL A 104 -8.27 -15.39 1.37
C VAL A 104 -9.21 -15.90 0.27
N ALA A 105 -8.67 -16.43 -0.82
CA ALA A 105 -9.50 -17.03 -1.87
C ALA A 105 -10.27 -18.26 -1.38
N LYS A 106 -9.64 -19.12 -0.59
CA LYS A 106 -10.30 -20.26 0.04
C LYS A 106 -11.39 -19.83 1.02
N TYR A 107 -11.09 -18.84 1.86
CA TYR A 107 -12.08 -18.27 2.80
C TYR A 107 -13.28 -17.69 2.05
N ALA A 108 -13.04 -16.86 1.03
CA ALA A 108 -14.09 -16.24 0.24
C ALA A 108 -15.01 -17.29 -0.45
N ARG A 109 -14.44 -18.34 -1.04
CA ARG A 109 -15.22 -19.42 -1.65
C ARG A 109 -16.08 -20.17 -0.65
N ASN A 110 -15.61 -20.34 0.57
CA ASN A 110 -16.34 -21.07 1.61
C ASN A 110 -17.45 -20.24 2.28
N HIS A 111 -17.29 -18.92 2.36
CA HIS A 111 -18.19 -18.06 3.14
C HIS A 111 -19.05 -17.13 2.28
N MET A 112 -18.74 -16.98 1.01
CA MET A 112 -19.49 -16.13 0.07
C MET A 112 -19.59 -16.76 -1.34
N PRO A 113 -19.96 -18.05 -1.46
CA PRO A 113 -19.97 -18.77 -2.74
C PRO A 113 -20.87 -18.11 -3.78
N GLU A 114 -22.05 -17.65 -3.38
CA GLU A 114 -23.01 -16.99 -4.26
C GLU A 114 -22.46 -15.72 -4.89
N ARG A 115 -21.68 -14.94 -4.12
CA ARG A 115 -21.06 -13.71 -4.60
C ARG A 115 -19.95 -13.98 -5.62
N LEU A 116 -19.33 -15.16 -5.56
CA LEU A 116 -18.27 -15.59 -6.44
C LEU A 116 -18.77 -16.42 -7.62
N ASP A 117 -20.09 -16.59 -7.75
CA ASP A 117 -20.64 -17.33 -8.88
C ASP A 117 -20.21 -16.71 -10.23
N GLY A 118 -19.82 -17.56 -11.15
CA GLY A 118 -19.27 -17.15 -12.45
C GLY A 118 -17.89 -16.47 -12.40
N TRP A 119 -17.18 -16.47 -11.23
CA TRP A 119 -15.81 -15.99 -11.16
C TRP A 119 -14.83 -17.11 -11.51
N GLY A 120 -13.99 -16.91 -12.53
CA GLY A 120 -12.94 -17.87 -12.87
C GLY A 120 -11.84 -17.96 -11.83
N SER A 121 -11.56 -16.83 -11.15
CA SER A 121 -10.61 -16.71 -10.04
C SER A 121 -11.14 -15.69 -9.02
N VAL A 122 -10.61 -15.68 -7.81
CA VAL A 122 -10.93 -14.66 -6.80
C VAL A 122 -10.08 -13.40 -7.04
N PHE A 123 -8.82 -13.59 -7.39
CA PHE A 123 -7.88 -12.50 -7.68
C PHE A 123 -7.45 -12.51 -9.14
N ALA A 124 -6.98 -11.36 -9.61
CA ALA A 124 -6.20 -11.28 -10.83
C ALA A 124 -4.97 -12.21 -10.73
N PRO A 125 -4.43 -12.69 -11.87
CA PRO A 125 -3.39 -13.72 -11.85
C PRO A 125 -2.16 -13.34 -11.02
N ASP A 126 -1.70 -12.09 -11.16
CA ASP A 126 -0.49 -11.62 -10.49
C ASP A 126 -0.75 -10.31 -9.75
N PRO A 127 -0.34 -10.21 -8.48
CA PRO A 127 -0.24 -8.92 -7.79
C PRO A 127 0.79 -8.03 -8.49
N ALA A 128 0.52 -6.74 -8.54
CA ALA A 128 1.53 -5.78 -8.98
C ALA A 128 2.50 -5.47 -7.83
N TYR A 129 3.79 -5.52 -8.13
CA TYR A 129 4.85 -5.17 -7.19
C TYR A 129 5.64 -3.99 -7.76
N VAL A 130 5.63 -2.88 -7.07
CA VAL A 130 6.35 -1.67 -7.44
C VAL A 130 7.47 -1.46 -6.44
N LEU A 131 8.72 -1.45 -6.93
CA LEU A 131 9.86 -1.09 -6.10
C LEU A 131 9.70 0.38 -5.67
N VAL A 132 9.81 0.62 -4.38
CA VAL A 132 9.95 1.98 -3.84
C VAL A 132 11.43 2.27 -3.76
N ASP A 133 11.90 3.24 -4.53
CA ASP A 133 13.31 3.54 -4.78
C ASP A 133 13.75 4.92 -4.30
N SER A 134 12.85 5.70 -3.69
CA SER A 134 13.18 7.02 -3.17
C SER A 134 12.28 7.42 -1.98
N MET A 135 12.83 8.27 -1.11
CA MET A 135 12.13 8.75 0.09
C MET A 135 10.97 9.67 -0.23
N ASP A 136 11.12 10.55 -1.23
CA ASP A 136 10.04 11.44 -1.66
C ASP A 136 8.87 10.64 -2.23
N TYR A 137 9.14 9.59 -3.00
CA TYR A 137 8.10 8.68 -3.48
C TYR A 137 7.44 7.92 -2.33
N LEU A 138 8.22 7.37 -1.38
CA LEU A 138 7.67 6.65 -0.23
C LEU A 138 6.74 7.55 0.61
N PHE A 139 7.17 8.79 0.86
CA PHE A 139 6.36 9.76 1.61
C PHE A 139 5.06 10.09 0.90
N PHE A 140 5.13 10.37 -0.40
CA PHE A 140 3.95 10.63 -1.22
C PHE A 140 3.03 9.41 -1.35
N LEU A 141 3.59 8.20 -1.44
CA LEU A 141 2.83 6.96 -1.51
C LEU A 141 1.96 6.74 -0.26
N GLY A 142 2.44 7.12 0.93
CA GLY A 142 1.62 7.10 2.14
C GLY A 142 0.37 7.98 2.02
N LYS A 143 0.52 9.20 1.47
CA LYS A 143 -0.61 10.09 1.17
C LYS A 143 -1.57 9.49 0.16
N TYR A 144 -1.05 8.91 -0.92
CA TYR A 144 -1.86 8.24 -1.94
C TYR A 144 -2.71 7.11 -1.35
N VAL A 145 -2.12 6.26 -0.50
CA VAL A 145 -2.84 5.18 0.18
C VAL A 145 -3.91 5.73 1.13
N PHE A 146 -3.60 6.83 1.83
CA PHE A 146 -4.55 7.54 2.70
C PHE A 146 -5.74 8.09 1.91
N ASP A 147 -5.49 8.79 0.81
CA ASP A 147 -6.55 9.45 0.01
C ASP A 147 -7.51 8.44 -0.63
N ASN A 148 -7.02 7.30 -1.06
CA ASN A 148 -7.87 6.23 -1.58
C ASN A 148 -8.93 5.79 -0.56
N GLN A 149 -8.56 5.73 0.71
CA GLN A 149 -9.48 5.40 1.78
C GLN A 149 -10.44 6.54 2.12
N GLN A 150 -9.90 7.76 2.21
CA GLN A 150 -10.69 8.95 2.54
C GLN A 150 -11.78 9.20 1.50
N ARG A 151 -11.44 9.10 0.22
CA ARG A 151 -12.40 9.24 -0.88
C ARG A 151 -13.58 8.27 -0.76
N LEU A 152 -13.36 7.02 -0.41
CA LEU A 152 -14.44 6.05 -0.23
C LEU A 152 -15.37 6.41 0.94
N LYS A 153 -14.81 6.94 2.03
CA LYS A 153 -15.64 7.44 3.16
C LYS A 153 -16.51 8.60 2.74
N GLU A 154 -15.96 9.57 2.01
CA GLU A 154 -16.69 10.74 1.51
C GLU A 154 -17.79 10.36 0.52
N GLU A 155 -17.58 9.32 -0.28
CA GLU A 155 -18.61 8.76 -1.17
C GLU A 155 -19.69 7.94 -0.44
N GLY A 156 -19.67 7.88 0.89
CA GLY A 156 -20.62 7.11 1.70
C GLY A 156 -20.52 5.60 1.49
N LYS A 157 -19.43 5.11 0.91
CA LYS A 157 -19.20 3.69 0.69
C LYS A 157 -18.66 3.08 1.98
N SER A 158 -19.19 1.91 2.34
CA SER A 158 -18.63 1.12 3.41
C SER A 158 -17.18 0.76 3.04
N VAL A 159 -16.26 1.17 3.88
CA VAL A 159 -14.82 1.02 3.63
C VAL A 159 -14.28 0.00 4.60
N PRO A 160 -13.66 -1.06 4.10
CA PRO A 160 -12.90 -1.97 4.94
C PRO A 160 -11.76 -1.24 5.67
N ASP A 161 -11.33 -1.80 6.79
CA ASP A 161 -10.29 -1.21 7.63
C ASP A 161 -9.00 -0.88 6.86
N SER A 162 -8.42 0.27 7.22
CA SER A 162 -7.08 0.65 6.81
C SER A 162 -6.20 0.84 8.04
N CYS A 163 -4.89 0.86 7.82
CA CYS A 163 -3.96 1.12 8.92
C CYS A 163 -4.07 2.54 9.50
N PHE A 164 -4.78 3.46 8.84
CA PHE A 164 -4.80 4.87 9.29
C PHE A 164 -5.53 5.10 10.61
N TRP A 165 -6.44 4.21 11.03
CA TRP A 165 -6.98 4.25 12.38
C TRP A 165 -5.89 4.03 13.45
N MET A 166 -4.83 3.27 13.13
CA MET A 166 -3.67 3.06 14.01
C MET A 166 -2.93 4.37 14.26
N PHE A 167 -2.76 5.19 13.22
CA PHE A 167 -2.16 6.51 13.32
C PHE A 167 -3.03 7.46 14.18
N GLU A 168 -4.35 7.44 13.95
CA GLU A 168 -5.30 8.23 14.71
C GLU A 168 -5.31 7.85 16.20
N LYS A 169 -5.20 6.55 16.52
CA LYS A 169 -5.19 6.02 17.89
C LYS A 169 -3.79 5.94 18.50
N ASN A 170 -2.76 6.24 17.71
CA ASN A 170 -1.35 6.04 18.09
C ASN A 170 -1.06 4.63 18.64
N TYR A 171 -1.65 3.62 17.99
CA TYR A 171 -1.54 2.22 18.38
C TYR A 171 -1.06 1.38 17.21
N PHE A 172 0.15 0.80 17.34
CA PHE A 172 0.81 0.04 16.28
C PHE A 172 1.09 -1.39 16.74
N PRO A 173 0.14 -2.32 16.52
CA PRO A 173 0.39 -3.75 16.79
C PRO A 173 1.39 -4.30 15.76
N GLU A 174 2.13 -5.36 16.13
CA GLU A 174 2.93 -6.07 15.14
C GLU A 174 2.08 -6.53 13.94
N PRO A 175 2.60 -6.45 12.74
CA PRO A 175 3.97 -6.09 12.29
C PRO A 175 4.17 -4.59 11.98
N TYR A 176 3.26 -3.72 12.41
CA TYR A 176 3.44 -2.28 12.31
C TYR A 176 4.37 -1.78 13.40
N ARG A 177 5.21 -0.80 13.09
CA ARG A 177 6.21 -0.30 14.02
C ARG A 177 6.23 1.21 14.02
N ALA A 178 5.82 1.82 15.15
CA ALA A 178 5.80 3.28 15.30
C ALA A 178 7.18 3.93 15.13
N ASP A 179 8.26 3.26 15.61
CA ASP A 179 9.62 3.77 15.54
C ASP A 179 10.16 3.92 14.11
N ILE A 180 9.59 3.16 13.15
CA ILE A 180 10.05 3.18 11.78
C ILE A 180 9.76 4.52 11.08
N TYR A 181 8.64 5.18 11.43
CA TYR A 181 8.28 6.47 10.83
C TYR A 181 9.24 7.57 11.28
N GLN A 182 9.65 7.54 12.55
CA GLN A 182 10.67 8.45 13.04
C GLN A 182 12.02 8.23 12.35
N LYS A 183 12.39 6.96 12.11
CA LYS A 183 13.64 6.62 11.44
C LYS A 183 13.63 7.00 9.95
N LEU A 184 12.51 6.80 9.27
CA LEU A 184 12.41 7.06 7.83
C LEU A 184 12.14 8.54 7.54
N PHE A 185 11.23 9.16 8.26
CA PHE A 185 10.71 10.50 7.92
C PHE A 185 11.13 11.60 8.91
N GLY A 186 11.78 11.24 10.01
CA GLY A 186 12.08 12.19 11.10
C GLY A 186 10.82 12.69 11.81
N MET A 187 9.72 11.98 11.72
CA MET A 187 8.40 12.39 12.21
C MET A 187 7.76 11.30 13.04
N SER A 188 6.95 11.70 14.03
CA SER A 188 6.06 10.76 14.69
C SER A 188 4.93 10.29 13.75
N PRO A 189 4.34 9.12 14.02
CA PRO A 189 3.13 8.69 13.28
C PRO A 189 1.99 9.72 13.34
N ALA A 190 1.81 10.39 14.47
CA ALA A 190 0.76 11.41 14.64
C ALA A 190 1.00 12.64 13.75
N ASP A 191 2.25 13.10 13.65
CA ASP A 191 2.62 14.22 12.78
C ASP A 191 2.40 13.86 11.31
N LEU A 192 2.82 12.65 10.92
CA LEU A 192 2.62 12.13 9.57
C LEU A 192 1.13 12.05 9.22
N TYR A 193 0.31 11.53 10.13
CA TYR A 193 -1.14 11.47 9.95
C TYR A 193 -1.76 12.85 9.82
N SER A 194 -1.33 13.81 10.65
CA SER A 194 -1.78 15.20 10.57
C SER A 194 -1.47 15.82 9.20
N ILE A 195 -0.28 15.57 8.67
CA ILE A 195 0.11 16.03 7.33
C ILE A 195 -0.82 15.43 6.27
N TYR A 196 -1.02 14.13 6.30
CA TYR A 196 -1.86 13.44 5.30
C TYR A 196 -3.33 13.83 5.38
N LYS A 197 -3.84 14.12 6.57
CA LYS A 197 -5.22 14.55 6.78
C LYS A 197 -5.47 15.99 6.34
N ASN A 198 -4.53 16.90 6.58
CA ASN A 198 -4.74 18.34 6.46
C ASN A 198 -4.16 18.95 5.18
N LYS A 199 -3.36 18.20 4.40
CA LYS A 199 -2.75 18.68 3.17
C LYS A 199 -3.27 17.91 1.97
N THR A 200 -3.42 18.63 0.87
CA THR A 200 -3.73 18.04 -0.45
C THR A 200 -2.55 17.19 -0.94
N SER A 201 -2.80 16.29 -1.89
CA SER A 201 -1.74 15.49 -2.54
C SER A 201 -0.67 16.38 -3.19
N ALA A 202 -1.04 17.52 -3.80
CA ALA A 202 -0.09 18.46 -4.37
C ALA A 202 0.81 19.11 -3.30
N GLU A 203 0.25 19.51 -2.16
CA GLU A 203 1.02 20.07 -1.03
C GLU A 203 1.96 19.04 -0.41
N VAL A 204 1.50 17.77 -0.25
CA VAL A 204 2.35 16.69 0.27
C VAL A 204 3.49 16.39 -0.70
N ARG A 205 3.23 16.41 -2.01
CA ARG A 205 4.27 16.22 -3.03
C ARG A 205 5.32 17.34 -3.00
N LEU A 206 4.89 18.57 -2.82
CA LEU A 206 5.82 19.69 -2.67
C LEU A 206 6.64 19.57 -1.38
N LEU A 207 5.98 19.23 -0.28
CA LEU A 207 6.62 18.99 1.01
C LEU A 207 7.65 17.86 0.94
N SER A 208 7.32 16.73 0.29
CA SER A 208 8.25 15.61 0.14
C SER A 208 9.53 16.01 -0.56
N LYS A 209 9.43 16.80 -1.65
CA LYS A 209 10.60 17.33 -2.36
C LYS A 209 11.44 18.28 -1.51
N GLN A 210 10.81 19.03 -0.60
CA GLN A 210 11.52 19.92 0.33
C GLN A 210 12.23 19.14 1.44
N LEU A 211 11.55 18.17 2.03
CA LEU A 211 12.08 17.33 3.12
C LEU A 211 13.27 16.48 2.66
N PHE A 212 13.21 15.96 1.45
CA PHE A 212 14.21 15.03 0.92
C PHE A 212 15.06 15.61 -0.21
N ARG A 213 15.12 16.95 -0.33
CA ARG A 213 15.88 17.63 -1.39
C ARG A 213 17.37 17.30 -1.38
N ASP A 214 17.93 17.07 -0.20
CA ASP A 214 19.36 16.82 -0.01
C ASP A 214 19.69 15.32 -0.10
N TRP A 215 18.66 14.45 -0.28
CA TRP A 215 18.85 13.03 -0.51
C TRP A 215 19.36 12.76 -1.92
N THR A 216 20.51 12.13 -2.00
CA THR A 216 21.12 11.76 -3.26
C THR A 216 20.58 10.44 -3.80
N ALA A 217 20.83 10.15 -5.08
CA ALA A 217 20.52 8.84 -5.65
C ALA A 217 21.26 7.70 -4.92
N GLU A 218 22.46 7.97 -4.38
CA GLU A 218 23.23 6.99 -3.61
C GLU A 218 22.61 6.74 -2.24
N ASP A 219 22.07 7.79 -1.55
CA ASP A 219 21.38 7.61 -0.28
C ASP A 219 20.11 6.76 -0.46
N ASN A 220 19.33 7.05 -1.50
CA ASN A 220 18.19 6.23 -1.86
C ASN A 220 18.61 4.78 -2.15
N LYS A 221 19.67 4.57 -2.94
CA LYS A 221 20.16 3.24 -3.25
C LYS A 221 20.60 2.48 -1.99
N ARG A 222 21.30 3.11 -1.06
CA ARG A 222 21.70 2.50 0.22
C ARG A 222 20.52 2.07 1.07
N LEU A 223 19.43 2.87 1.07
CA LEU A 223 18.25 2.58 1.87
C LEU A 223 17.34 1.52 1.24
N PHE A 224 17.11 1.61 -0.08
CA PHE A 224 16.08 0.84 -0.76
C PHE A 224 16.59 -0.39 -1.51
N ILE A 225 17.90 -0.46 -1.78
CA ILE A 225 18.50 -1.55 -2.55
C ILE A 225 19.56 -2.25 -1.69
N ARG A 226 19.51 -3.58 -1.66
CA ARG A 226 20.52 -4.40 -1.00
C ARG A 226 21.77 -4.49 -1.85
N ASN A 227 22.91 -4.23 -1.24
CA ASN A 227 24.18 -4.67 -1.78
C ASN A 227 24.23 -6.20 -1.63
N ARG A 228 24.53 -6.88 -2.72
CA ARG A 228 24.83 -8.32 -2.71
C ARG A 228 26.20 -8.57 -2.09
#